data_5d9d34f8c514dd53e56c4e237d9865cb
#
_entry.id   5d9d34f8c514dd53e56c4e237d9865cb
#
_cell.length_a   1.000
_cell.length_b   1.000
_cell.length_c   1.000
_cell.angle_alpha   90.00
_cell.angle_beta   90.00
_cell.angle_gamma   90.00
#
_symmetry.space_group_name_H-M   'P 1'
#
loop_
_entity.id
_entity.type
_entity.pdbx_description
1 polymer ?
#
loop_
_entity_poly.entity_id
_entity_poly.type
_entity_poly.pdbx_seq_one_letter_code
_entity_poly.pdbx_strand_id
1 'polypeptide(L)'
;LILHHFTVRMSNRIIVFIIVTCAFGSEFYVAKHGNDSNPGTIDSPFLTIQQASDTMVAGDICYIRKGLYHENVIMDENGGTDVFPIVIPNYNNERVAMDGTIPIGPNWQVHSGDIWKTTLDHDIWQLFVDWNEMVMARWPNANFEDGSIWNKEDHWGHGTIDEDWESYENGTLIDATHGQVDP
;
A
#
# COMPACT_ATOMS: atom_id res chain seq x y z
N LEU A 1 -22.67 -13.27 -17.37
CA LEU A 1 -23.66 -13.62 -18.43
C LEU A 1 -25.00 -13.80 -17.79
N ILE A 2 -25.88 -12.80 -17.86
CA ILE A 2 -27.23 -12.90 -17.30
C ILE A 2 -28.13 -13.49 -18.40
N LEU A 3 -28.68 -14.70 -18.15
CA LEU A 3 -29.58 -15.37 -19.05
C LEU A 3 -31.04 -14.98 -18.69
N HIS A 4 -31.67 -14.16 -19.51
CA HIS A 4 -33.10 -13.90 -19.38
C HIS A 4 -33.90 -14.81 -20.34
N HIS A 5 -34.79 -15.64 -19.78
CA HIS A 5 -35.72 -16.44 -20.56
C HIS A 5 -37.01 -15.67 -20.78
N PHE A 6 -37.34 -15.42 -22.03
CA PHE A 6 -38.66 -14.89 -22.42
C PHE A 6 -39.41 -15.97 -23.16
N THR A 7 -40.55 -16.38 -22.62
CA THR A 7 -41.39 -17.41 -23.25
C THR A 7 -42.65 -16.77 -23.85
N VAL A 8 -42.76 -16.79 -25.15
CA VAL A 8 -43.98 -16.38 -25.86
C VAL A 8 -44.71 -17.62 -26.38
N ARG A 9 -45.96 -17.80 -25.97
CA ARG A 9 -46.80 -18.93 -26.40
C ARG A 9 -47.67 -18.49 -27.57
N MET A 10 -47.33 -18.93 -28.76
CA MET A 10 -48.19 -18.80 -29.92
C MET A 10 -48.59 -20.21 -30.42
N SER A 11 -49.91 -20.47 -30.42
CA SER A 11 -50.62 -21.59 -31.07
C SER A 11 -49.71 -22.82 -31.38
N ASN A 12 -49.64 -23.74 -30.42
CA ASN A 12 -48.98 -25.05 -30.48
C ASN A 12 -47.48 -25.12 -30.78
N ARG A 13 -46.75 -23.99 -30.76
CA ARG A 13 -45.28 -24.01 -30.78
C ARG A 13 -44.74 -23.05 -29.71
N ILE A 14 -43.85 -23.56 -28.86
CA ILE A 14 -43.11 -22.74 -27.90
C ILE A 14 -41.83 -22.26 -28.61
N ILE A 15 -41.73 -20.95 -28.85
CA ILE A 15 -40.48 -20.35 -29.32
C ILE A 15 -39.79 -19.78 -28.08
N VAL A 16 -38.66 -20.35 -27.73
CA VAL A 16 -37.77 -19.84 -26.64
C VAL A 16 -36.79 -18.87 -27.28
N PHE A 17 -36.93 -17.59 -26.97
CA PHE A 17 -35.90 -16.61 -27.29
C PHE A 17 -34.90 -16.56 -26.12
N ILE A 18 -33.68 -16.97 -26.37
CA ILE A 18 -32.58 -16.77 -25.46
C ILE A 18 -31.94 -15.43 -25.83
N ILE A 19 -32.21 -14.39 -25.04
CA ILE A 19 -31.52 -13.13 -25.20
C ILE A 19 -30.23 -13.25 -24.39
N VAL A 20 -29.10 -13.38 -25.09
CA VAL A 20 -27.75 -13.29 -24.50
C VAL A 20 -27.42 -11.82 -24.38
N THR A 21 -27.56 -11.24 -23.20
CA THR A 21 -27.01 -9.93 -22.91
C THR A 21 -25.53 -10.10 -22.60
N CYS A 22 -24.65 -9.62 -23.48
CA CYS A 22 -23.25 -9.41 -23.12
C CYS A 22 -23.24 -8.28 -22.07
N ALA A 23 -22.96 -8.60 -20.85
CA ALA A 23 -22.59 -7.60 -19.87
C ALA A 23 -21.16 -7.15 -20.24
N PHE A 24 -21.02 -5.97 -20.82
CA PHE A 24 -19.75 -5.30 -20.89
C PHE A 24 -19.42 -4.83 -19.47
N GLY A 25 -18.17 -5.04 -19.03
CA GLY A 25 -17.73 -4.49 -17.77
C GLY A 25 -17.86 -2.97 -17.75
N SER A 26 -18.04 -2.42 -16.57
CA SER A 26 -18.07 -0.97 -16.37
C SER A 26 -16.66 -0.37 -16.45
N GLU A 27 -16.59 0.91 -16.81
CA GLU A 27 -15.36 1.68 -16.75
C GLU A 27 -15.40 2.64 -15.58
N PHE A 28 -14.35 2.58 -14.74
CA PHE A 28 -14.15 3.46 -13.61
C PHE A 28 -12.88 4.28 -13.77
N TYR A 29 -12.80 5.37 -13.04
CA TYR A 29 -11.67 6.30 -13.07
C TYR A 29 -11.29 6.72 -11.66
N VAL A 30 -9.97 6.71 -11.40
CA VAL A 30 -9.39 7.21 -10.15
C VAL A 30 -8.49 8.40 -10.47
N ALA A 31 -8.62 9.49 -9.73
CA ALA A 31 -7.80 10.68 -9.92
C ALA A 31 -7.53 11.41 -8.60
N LYS A 32 -6.38 12.08 -8.48
CA LYS A 32 -6.00 12.84 -7.28
C LYS A 32 -6.95 14.01 -6.94
N HIS A 33 -7.77 14.46 -7.87
CA HIS A 33 -8.81 15.46 -7.67
C HIS A 33 -10.20 14.83 -7.47
N GLY A 34 -10.29 13.51 -7.41
CA GLY A 34 -11.54 12.77 -7.22
C GLY A 34 -12.08 12.83 -5.80
N ASN A 35 -13.15 12.10 -5.59
CA ASN A 35 -13.78 11.90 -4.28
C ASN A 35 -14.40 10.51 -4.25
N ASP A 36 -14.23 9.77 -3.17
CA ASP A 36 -14.72 8.38 -3.06
C ASP A 36 -16.26 8.29 -2.94
N SER A 37 -16.93 9.41 -2.75
CA SER A 37 -18.39 9.50 -2.86
C SER A 37 -18.90 9.71 -4.30
N ASN A 38 -18.01 9.88 -5.26
CA ASN A 38 -18.35 10.02 -6.67
C ASN A 38 -18.75 8.67 -7.30
N PRO A 39 -19.39 8.67 -8.47
CA PRO A 39 -19.74 7.45 -9.19
C PRO A 39 -18.58 6.76 -9.91
N GLY A 40 -17.36 7.31 -9.88
CA GLY A 40 -16.18 6.78 -10.54
C GLY A 40 -16.11 7.02 -12.06
N THR A 41 -16.89 7.94 -12.59
CA THR A 41 -16.83 8.30 -14.02
C THR A 41 -15.64 9.21 -14.32
N ILE A 42 -15.31 9.41 -15.62
CA ILE A 42 -14.19 10.27 -16.02
C ILE A 42 -14.34 11.72 -15.54
N ASP A 43 -15.58 12.23 -15.48
CA ASP A 43 -15.90 13.58 -15.02
C ASP A 43 -16.05 13.69 -13.50
N SER A 44 -16.30 12.56 -12.83
CA SER A 44 -16.48 12.46 -11.39
C SER A 44 -15.79 11.20 -10.87
N PRO A 45 -14.44 11.18 -10.87
CA PRO A 45 -13.64 10.00 -10.53
C PRO A 45 -13.62 9.75 -9.02
N PHE A 46 -13.28 8.54 -8.64
CA PHE A 46 -12.88 8.21 -7.28
C PHE A 46 -11.56 8.89 -6.92
N LEU A 47 -11.32 9.07 -5.63
CA LEU A 47 -10.06 9.60 -5.10
C LEU A 47 -9.03 8.49 -4.92
N THR A 48 -9.47 7.31 -4.43
CA THR A 48 -8.60 6.21 -4.04
C THR A 48 -8.77 4.99 -4.94
N ILE A 49 -7.69 4.24 -5.09
CA ILE A 49 -7.70 2.98 -5.82
C ILE A 49 -8.47 1.93 -5.01
N GLN A 50 -8.42 2.01 -3.67
CA GLN A 50 -9.19 1.13 -2.80
C GLN A 50 -10.69 1.25 -3.07
N GLN A 51 -11.24 2.47 -3.20
CA GLN A 51 -12.66 2.65 -3.52
C GLN A 51 -13.04 2.02 -4.86
N ALA A 52 -12.16 2.13 -5.85
CA ALA A 52 -12.39 1.45 -7.12
C ALA A 52 -12.38 -0.08 -6.94
N SER A 53 -11.40 -0.62 -6.20
CA SER A 53 -11.31 -2.05 -5.88
C SER A 53 -12.58 -2.57 -5.22
N ASP A 54 -13.11 -1.84 -4.24
CA ASP A 54 -14.32 -2.22 -3.49
C ASP A 54 -15.60 -2.17 -4.34
N THR A 55 -15.58 -1.39 -5.42
CA THR A 55 -16.74 -1.17 -6.29
C THR A 55 -16.77 -2.11 -7.50
N MET A 56 -15.60 -2.47 -8.04
CA MET A 56 -15.47 -3.26 -9.26
C MET A 56 -15.94 -4.70 -9.08
N VAL A 57 -16.46 -5.23 -10.18
CA VAL A 57 -16.81 -6.65 -10.32
C VAL A 57 -16.08 -7.25 -11.52
N ALA A 58 -16.13 -8.57 -11.67
CA ALA A 58 -15.50 -9.28 -12.77
C ALA A 58 -15.86 -8.70 -14.15
N GLY A 59 -14.84 -8.34 -14.92
CA GLY A 59 -14.95 -7.74 -16.26
C GLY A 59 -14.84 -6.22 -16.30
N ASP A 60 -14.78 -5.56 -15.14
CA ASP A 60 -14.64 -4.11 -15.05
C ASP A 60 -13.21 -3.64 -15.32
N ILE A 61 -13.08 -2.39 -15.76
CA ILE A 61 -11.81 -1.72 -16.01
C ILE A 61 -11.76 -0.44 -15.17
N CYS A 62 -10.66 -0.22 -14.44
CA CYS A 62 -10.43 1.02 -13.73
C CYS A 62 -9.18 1.74 -14.24
N TYR A 63 -9.36 2.90 -14.81
CA TYR A 63 -8.28 3.76 -15.31
C TYR A 63 -7.75 4.67 -14.21
N ILE A 64 -6.45 4.51 -13.90
CA ILE A 64 -5.77 5.37 -12.93
C ILE A 64 -5.16 6.58 -13.64
N ARG A 65 -5.54 7.79 -13.22
CA ARG A 65 -4.99 9.05 -13.71
C ARG A 65 -3.62 9.33 -13.08
N LYS A 66 -2.85 10.21 -13.72
CA LYS A 66 -1.51 10.58 -13.24
C LYS A 66 -1.50 10.98 -11.77
N GLY A 67 -0.49 10.50 -11.05
CA GLY A 67 -0.30 10.87 -9.64
C GLY A 67 0.55 9.88 -8.87
N LEU A 68 0.87 10.28 -7.66
CA LEU A 68 1.45 9.44 -6.63
C LEU A 68 0.33 9.06 -5.66
N TYR A 69 0.08 7.78 -5.49
CA TYR A 69 -0.95 7.21 -4.62
C TYR A 69 -0.30 6.49 -3.45
N HIS A 70 -0.43 7.09 -2.27
CA HIS A 70 0.03 6.47 -1.03
C HIS A 70 -1.11 5.58 -0.50
N GLU A 71 -1.13 4.35 -0.96
CA GLU A 71 -2.20 3.41 -0.64
C GLU A 71 -1.66 1.98 -0.50
N ASN A 72 -2.23 1.25 0.45
CA ASN A 72 -2.13 -0.20 0.53
C ASN A 72 -3.46 -0.78 0.06
N VAL A 73 -3.56 -1.10 -1.22
CA VAL A 73 -4.80 -1.58 -1.84
C VAL A 73 -4.98 -3.06 -1.54
N ILE A 74 -6.11 -3.39 -0.93
CA ILE A 74 -6.52 -4.77 -0.68
C ILE A 74 -7.59 -5.12 -1.72
N MET A 75 -7.34 -6.13 -2.51
CA MET A 75 -8.32 -6.67 -3.45
C MET A 75 -8.95 -7.92 -2.84
N ASP A 76 -10.23 -7.80 -2.49
CA ASP A 76 -10.99 -8.90 -1.93
C ASP A 76 -11.39 -9.96 -2.98
N GLU A 77 -12.06 -11.03 -2.52
CA GLU A 77 -12.46 -12.19 -3.31
C GLU A 77 -13.43 -11.88 -4.48
N ASN A 78 -13.92 -10.65 -4.59
CA ASN A 78 -14.72 -10.15 -5.73
C ASN A 78 -13.89 -9.94 -7.01
N GLY A 79 -12.65 -10.40 -7.00
CA GLY A 79 -11.72 -10.31 -8.12
C GLY A 79 -12.28 -10.91 -9.42
N GLY A 80 -11.66 -10.53 -10.52
CA GLY A 80 -12.01 -11.04 -11.83
C GLY A 80 -11.88 -12.56 -11.95
N THR A 81 -12.37 -13.09 -13.05
CA THR A 81 -12.17 -14.49 -13.43
C THR A 81 -11.24 -14.56 -14.64
N ASP A 82 -10.77 -15.75 -14.99
CA ASP A 82 -9.94 -15.96 -16.20
C ASP A 82 -10.64 -15.47 -17.48
N VAL A 83 -11.97 -15.48 -17.51
CA VAL A 83 -12.79 -15.05 -18.65
C VAL A 83 -13.14 -13.56 -18.56
N PHE A 84 -13.30 -13.06 -17.35
CA PHE A 84 -13.68 -11.68 -17.06
C PHE A 84 -12.73 -11.08 -16.00
N PRO A 85 -11.48 -10.79 -16.36
CA PRO A 85 -10.53 -10.20 -15.43
C PRO A 85 -10.94 -8.78 -15.06
N ILE A 86 -10.61 -8.35 -13.83
CA ILE A 86 -10.54 -6.94 -13.48
C ILE A 86 -9.23 -6.39 -14.06
N VAL A 87 -9.28 -5.24 -14.71
CA VAL A 87 -8.10 -4.61 -15.32
C VAL A 87 -7.92 -3.20 -14.78
N ILE A 88 -6.72 -2.90 -14.26
CA ILE A 88 -6.40 -1.59 -13.67
C ILE A 88 -5.19 -0.98 -14.40
N PRO A 89 -5.39 -0.38 -15.57
CA PRO A 89 -4.33 0.29 -16.32
C PRO A 89 -4.20 1.75 -15.93
N ASN A 90 -3.06 2.36 -16.28
CA ASN A 90 -2.95 3.80 -16.31
C ASN A 90 -3.75 4.39 -17.50
N TYR A 91 -4.35 5.54 -17.28
CA TYR A 91 -5.10 6.24 -18.32
C TYR A 91 -4.15 6.90 -19.32
N ASN A 92 -4.35 6.63 -20.63
CA ASN A 92 -3.60 7.26 -21.74
C ASN A 92 -2.07 7.31 -21.54
N ASN A 93 -1.47 6.27 -20.97
CA ASN A 93 -0.05 6.21 -20.63
C ASN A 93 0.41 7.32 -19.66
N GLU A 94 -0.48 7.88 -18.89
CA GLU A 94 -0.14 8.82 -17.82
C GLU A 94 0.78 8.15 -16.79
N ARG A 95 1.72 8.93 -16.21
CA ARG A 95 2.62 8.40 -15.18
C ARG A 95 1.87 8.22 -13.87
N VAL A 96 1.74 6.98 -13.44
CA VAL A 96 1.15 6.59 -12.16
C VAL A 96 2.23 5.92 -11.31
N ALA A 97 2.31 6.29 -10.04
CA ALA A 97 3.12 5.59 -9.06
C ALA A 97 2.25 5.23 -7.86
N MET A 98 2.35 3.98 -7.42
CA MET A 98 1.78 3.52 -6.15
C MET A 98 2.92 3.43 -5.14
N ASP A 99 2.69 3.97 -3.97
CA ASP A 99 3.64 4.00 -2.88
C ASP A 99 2.95 3.53 -1.60
N GLY A 100 3.41 2.42 -1.05
CA GLY A 100 2.88 1.85 0.19
C GLY A 100 3.34 2.56 1.45
N THR A 101 4.09 3.67 1.34
CA THR A 101 4.53 4.44 2.49
C THR A 101 3.44 5.37 2.99
N ILE A 102 3.51 5.71 4.28
CA ILE A 102 2.67 6.73 4.91
C ILE A 102 3.49 8.02 4.99
N PRO A 103 3.04 9.12 4.35
CA PRO A 103 3.75 10.39 4.44
C PRO A 103 3.79 10.91 5.87
N ILE A 104 4.98 11.20 6.36
CA ILE A 104 5.13 11.86 7.67
C ILE A 104 4.80 13.34 7.48
N GLY A 105 3.85 13.82 8.26
CA GLY A 105 3.31 15.17 8.16
C GLY A 105 4.33 16.29 8.47
N PRO A 106 3.94 17.55 8.29
CA PRO A 106 4.84 18.71 8.32
C PRO A 106 5.27 19.16 9.73
N ASN A 107 4.93 18.41 10.78
CA ASN A 107 5.11 18.84 12.17
C ASN A 107 6.54 18.60 12.71
N TRP A 108 7.54 18.77 11.85
CA TRP A 108 8.94 18.68 12.23
C TRP A 108 9.39 19.89 13.03
N GLN A 109 10.09 19.65 14.13
CA GLN A 109 10.65 20.69 15.00
C GLN A 109 12.15 20.49 15.15
N VAL A 110 12.89 21.58 15.20
CA VAL A 110 14.31 21.51 15.55
C VAL A 110 14.44 21.02 16.99
N HIS A 111 15.20 19.97 17.17
CA HIS A 111 15.51 19.44 18.48
C HIS A 111 16.82 20.05 19.03
N SER A 112 17.92 19.95 18.26
CA SER A 112 19.21 20.51 18.64
C SER A 112 20.08 20.60 17.39
N GLY A 113 20.68 21.77 17.10
CA GLY A 113 21.48 21.98 15.90
C GLY A 113 20.70 21.58 14.63
N ASP A 114 21.24 20.65 13.86
CA ASP A 114 20.63 20.14 12.62
C ASP A 114 19.74 18.92 12.85
N ILE A 115 19.46 18.56 14.11
CA ILE A 115 18.60 17.42 14.45
C ILE A 115 17.16 17.88 14.49
N TRP A 116 16.32 17.24 13.69
CA TRP A 116 14.88 17.45 13.65
C TRP A 116 14.14 16.27 14.30
N LYS A 117 13.03 16.57 14.93
CA LYS A 117 12.13 15.56 15.52
C LYS A 117 10.69 15.80 15.13
N THR A 118 9.93 14.72 15.07
CA THR A 118 8.47 14.71 15.01
C THR A 118 7.94 13.61 15.90
N THR A 119 6.66 13.66 16.22
CA THR A 119 5.97 12.61 16.97
C THR A 119 5.08 11.85 16.02
N LEU A 120 5.11 10.53 16.11
CA LEU A 120 4.23 9.62 15.40
C LEU A 120 3.31 8.95 16.39
N ASP A 121 2.13 8.56 15.95
CA ASP A 121 1.11 7.87 16.74
C ASP A 121 1.20 6.33 16.61
N HIS A 122 2.19 5.87 15.85
CA HIS A 122 2.46 4.46 15.59
C HIS A 122 3.96 4.20 15.45
N ASP A 123 4.36 2.97 15.66
CA ASP A 123 5.74 2.53 15.45
C ASP A 123 6.06 2.47 13.96
N ILE A 124 7.30 2.86 13.60
CA ILE A 124 7.80 2.76 12.24
C ILE A 124 8.95 1.76 12.18
N TRP A 125 8.99 0.96 11.13
CA TRP A 125 10.06 0.00 10.87
C TRP A 125 11.02 0.45 9.77
N GLN A 126 10.54 1.35 8.92
CA GLN A 126 11.31 1.90 7.81
C GLN A 126 11.02 3.38 7.67
N LEU A 127 12.03 4.15 7.34
CA LEU A 127 11.94 5.57 7.03
C LEU A 127 12.57 5.79 5.66
N PHE A 128 11.88 6.51 4.78
CA PHE A 128 12.40 6.92 3.48
C PHE A 128 12.51 8.43 3.42
N VAL A 129 13.65 8.93 2.95
CA VAL A 129 13.88 10.34 2.67
C VAL A 129 14.32 10.46 1.21
N ASP A 130 13.57 11.21 0.41
CA ASP A 130 13.85 11.38 -1.02
C ASP A 130 14.01 10.02 -1.76
N TRP A 131 13.13 9.07 -1.44
CA TRP A 131 13.14 7.69 -1.99
C TRP A 131 14.29 6.79 -1.53
N ASN A 132 15.16 7.29 -0.65
CA ASN A 132 16.22 6.48 -0.07
C ASN A 132 15.79 5.93 1.29
N GLU A 133 15.92 4.62 1.47
CA GLU A 133 15.71 4.01 2.77
C GLU A 133 16.79 4.45 3.75
N MET A 134 16.36 4.94 4.90
CA MET A 134 17.24 5.37 5.98
C MET A 134 17.52 4.20 6.92
N VAL A 135 18.77 4.11 7.34
CA VAL A 135 19.14 3.14 8.38
C VAL A 135 18.58 3.61 9.71
N MET A 136 17.91 2.72 10.43
CA MET A 136 17.47 3.01 11.79
C MET A 136 18.67 3.35 12.67
N ALA A 137 18.48 4.31 13.58
CA ALA A 137 19.50 4.70 14.53
C ALA A 137 20.05 3.49 15.26
N ARG A 138 21.36 3.30 15.20
CA ARG A 138 22.07 2.17 15.78
C ARG A 138 23.48 2.57 16.15
N TRP A 139 24.08 1.83 16.99
CA TRP A 139 25.48 1.97 17.34
C TRP A 139 26.18 0.60 17.25
N PRO A 140 27.34 0.46 16.61
CA PRO A 140 28.01 1.48 15.78
C PRO A 140 27.20 1.85 14.53
N ASN A 141 27.47 3.04 13.97
CA ASN A 141 26.83 3.47 12.75
C ASN A 141 27.11 2.49 11.60
N ALA A 142 26.08 2.25 10.82
CA ALA A 142 26.15 1.40 9.64
C ALA A 142 25.32 2.01 8.52
N ASN A 143 25.59 1.62 7.28
CA ASN A 143 24.85 2.09 6.13
C ASN A 143 24.65 0.98 5.07
N PHE A 144 23.77 1.22 4.12
CA PHE A 144 23.48 0.27 3.05
C PHE A 144 24.55 0.26 1.96
N GLU A 145 25.21 1.40 1.71
CA GLU A 145 26.11 1.56 0.56
C GLU A 145 27.38 0.72 0.70
N ASP A 146 27.95 0.64 1.90
CA ASP A 146 29.15 -0.14 2.17
C ASP A 146 28.84 -1.55 2.67
N GLY A 147 27.57 -1.89 2.84
CA GLY A 147 27.12 -3.19 3.34
C GLY A 147 27.34 -3.39 4.84
N SER A 148 27.78 -2.40 5.58
CA SER A 148 28.07 -2.49 7.02
C SER A 148 26.82 -2.81 7.84
N ILE A 149 25.63 -2.50 7.32
CA ILE A 149 24.37 -2.87 7.96
C ILE A 149 24.19 -4.40 8.13
N TRP A 150 24.85 -5.19 7.29
CA TRP A 150 24.81 -6.66 7.32
C TRP A 150 25.95 -7.29 8.10
N ASN A 151 26.96 -6.48 8.46
CA ASN A 151 28.13 -6.94 9.19
C ASN A 151 27.82 -7.01 10.70
N LYS A 152 27.47 -8.21 11.16
CA LYS A 152 27.12 -8.45 12.55
C LYS A 152 28.31 -8.38 13.50
N GLU A 153 29.52 -8.66 13.03
CA GLU A 153 30.70 -8.79 13.88
C GLU A 153 31.22 -7.40 14.30
N ASP A 154 31.23 -6.46 13.37
CA ASP A 154 31.86 -5.15 13.58
C ASP A 154 30.84 -4.00 13.76
N HIS A 155 29.58 -4.18 13.30
CA HIS A 155 28.60 -3.10 13.20
C HIS A 155 27.27 -3.38 13.90
N TRP A 156 27.22 -4.43 14.70
CA TRP A 156 26.09 -4.68 15.60
C TRP A 156 26.58 -4.66 17.04
N GLY A 157 25.93 -3.87 17.88
CA GLY A 157 26.16 -3.93 19.30
C GLY A 157 25.75 -5.31 19.83
N HIS A 158 26.69 -6.05 20.33
CA HIS A 158 26.47 -7.34 20.98
C HIS A 158 26.42 -7.09 22.48
N GLY A 159 25.21 -6.78 23.00
CA GLY A 159 25.03 -6.71 24.43
C GLY A 159 24.98 -8.12 25.04
N THR A 160 25.85 -8.39 26.00
CA THR A 160 25.61 -9.48 26.95
C THR A 160 24.64 -8.94 28.00
N ILE A 161 23.47 -9.49 28.05
CA ILE A 161 22.56 -9.30 29.20
C ILE A 161 23.25 -10.01 30.35
N ASP A 162 23.57 -9.26 31.39
CA ASP A 162 24.09 -9.84 32.63
C ASP A 162 23.13 -10.90 33.19
N GLU A 163 23.60 -11.85 33.93
CA GLU A 163 22.89 -13.12 34.29
C GLU A 163 21.51 -12.94 34.91
N ASP A 164 21.10 -11.72 35.27
CA ASP A 164 19.76 -11.38 35.76
C ASP A 164 18.78 -10.95 34.66
N TRP A 165 18.62 -11.77 33.65
CA TRP A 165 17.60 -11.55 32.59
C TRP A 165 16.14 -11.55 33.14
N GLU A 166 15.93 -11.83 34.41
CA GLU A 166 14.62 -11.79 35.08
C GLU A 166 14.14 -10.37 35.45
N SER A 167 15.01 -9.34 35.41
CA SER A 167 14.59 -7.96 35.67
C SER A 167 14.89 -7.04 34.50
N TYR A 168 13.97 -6.96 33.56
CA TYR A 168 14.00 -6.04 32.42
C TYR A 168 14.04 -4.55 32.81
N GLU A 169 13.79 -4.23 34.08
CA GLU A 169 13.68 -2.84 34.54
C GLU A 169 15.04 -2.17 34.87
N ASN A 170 16.11 -2.94 35.07
CA ASN A 170 17.42 -2.43 35.47
C ASN A 170 18.61 -3.11 34.78
N GLY A 171 18.41 -3.73 33.62
CA GLY A 171 19.50 -4.39 32.91
C GLY A 171 20.49 -3.41 32.35
N THR A 172 21.78 -3.55 32.66
CA THR A 172 22.85 -2.83 32.02
C THR A 172 23.28 -3.59 30.76
N LEU A 173 23.16 -2.96 29.59
CA LEU A 173 23.70 -3.52 28.36
C LEU A 173 25.21 -3.26 28.33
N ILE A 174 26.01 -4.32 28.42
CA ILE A 174 27.48 -4.24 28.32
C ILE A 174 27.87 -4.78 26.95
N ASP A 175 28.40 -3.91 26.09
CA ASP A 175 29.08 -4.32 24.87
C ASP A 175 30.59 -4.33 25.13
N ALA A 176 31.17 -5.52 25.22
CA ALA A 176 32.60 -5.68 25.49
C ALA A 176 33.50 -5.15 24.35
N THR A 177 32.95 -5.02 23.15
CA THR A 177 33.68 -4.56 21.97
C THR A 177 33.64 -3.04 21.83
N HIS A 178 32.58 -2.39 22.24
CA HIS A 178 32.31 -0.99 21.98
C HIS A 178 32.13 -0.15 23.26
N GLY A 179 32.26 -0.76 24.42
CA GLY A 179 32.13 -0.09 25.71
C GLY A 179 30.69 -0.06 26.24
N GLN A 180 30.55 0.50 27.43
CA GLN A 180 29.27 0.59 28.11
C GLN A 180 28.37 1.63 27.41
N VAL A 181 27.19 1.22 27.01
CA VAL A 181 26.14 2.11 26.51
C VAL A 181 25.21 2.41 27.67
N ASP A 182 25.29 3.60 28.25
CA ASP A 182 24.31 4.08 29.22
C ASP A 182 22.99 4.41 28.49
N PRO A 183 21.83 4.08 29.06
CA PRO A 183 20.52 4.28 28.48
C PRO A 183 20.14 5.76 28.28
#